data_e144f8beb106391efbf699778757314d
#
_entry.id   e144f8beb106391efbf699778757314d
#
_cell.length_a   1.000
_cell.length_b   1.000
_cell.length_c   1.000
_cell.angle_alpha   90.00
_cell.angle_beta   90.00
_cell.angle_gamma   90.00
#
_symmetry.space_group_name_H-M   'P 1'
#
loop_
_entity.id
_entity.type
_entity.pdbx_description
1 polymer ?
#
loop_
_entity_poly.entity_id
_entity_poly.type
_entity_poly.pdbx_seq_one_letter_code
_entity_poly.pdbx_strand_id
1 'polypeptide(L)'
;LEIQMLTSLPSLLIIPFVLLSGKLSEGRDKLTILTVGLSIFFLSGVACLFARSMTWLIVISCILGIGAGMVIPLSTGLVVDYFTGDYRVRQLGYSSAINNLTLVVATVVTGYLADVDWHLPFLVYTLPGISLALSFFLKRRRSEPEPEQSIQLRHKRIDRRKLAGLMLFYFFATYAVLAVAFYASFLIDAYKIDSSFSGVLISLFFLAIMLPGLFIDKIIGRLKQHVNLVSLGLICAGLLCVGIFRDRAMLAVGALLTGFGYGVIQPVIYDKAATIAPPRSATLALSFVMAMNYLAVMVCPFIVDLFRHLFHTRSDRFPCFFNAAL
;
A
#
# COMPACT_ATOMS: atom_id res chain seq x y z
N LEU A 1 -0.92 -25.40 2.70
CA LEU A 1 0.17 -24.98 1.82
C LEU A 1 -0.35 -24.22 0.59
N GLU A 2 -1.33 -24.77 -0.14
CA GLU A 2 -1.88 -24.15 -1.37
C GLU A 2 -2.54 -22.79 -1.13
N ILE A 3 -3.29 -22.64 -0.04
CA ILE A 3 -3.92 -21.35 0.35
C ILE A 3 -2.85 -20.28 0.67
N GLN A 4 -1.75 -20.67 1.32
CA GLN A 4 -0.63 -19.76 1.58
C GLN A 4 0.10 -19.36 0.28
N MET A 5 0.24 -20.29 -0.67
CA MET A 5 0.81 -19.99 -1.98
C MET A 5 -0.08 -19.01 -2.77
N LEU A 6 -1.41 -19.14 -2.68
CA LEU A 6 -2.35 -18.26 -3.36
C LEU A 6 -2.19 -16.78 -2.95
N THR A 7 -1.81 -16.53 -1.71
CA THR A 7 -1.62 -15.15 -1.19
C THR A 7 -0.17 -14.65 -1.32
N SER A 8 0.81 -15.54 -1.15
CA SER A 8 2.23 -15.16 -1.09
C SER A 8 2.86 -15.00 -2.47
N LEU A 9 2.55 -15.88 -3.42
CA LEU A 9 3.16 -15.84 -4.76
C LEU A 9 2.81 -14.59 -5.56
N PRO A 10 1.54 -14.13 -5.62
CA PRO A 10 1.21 -12.86 -6.27
C PRO A 10 1.97 -11.68 -5.65
N SER A 11 2.05 -11.64 -4.32
CA SER A 11 2.76 -10.57 -3.60
C SER A 11 4.26 -10.55 -3.92
N LEU A 12 4.88 -11.73 -4.06
CA LEU A 12 6.27 -11.85 -4.47
C LEU A 12 6.50 -11.30 -5.89
N LEU A 13 5.55 -11.56 -6.82
CA LEU A 13 5.65 -11.08 -8.20
C LEU A 13 5.37 -9.57 -8.33
N ILE A 14 4.58 -8.98 -7.44
CA ILE A 14 4.35 -7.53 -7.45
C ILE A 14 5.68 -6.76 -7.38
N ILE A 15 6.63 -7.15 -6.52
CA ILE A 15 7.88 -6.42 -6.28
C ILE A 15 8.71 -6.22 -7.56
N PRO A 16 9.10 -7.26 -8.32
CA PRO A 16 9.89 -7.08 -9.52
C PRO A 16 9.15 -6.30 -10.62
N PHE A 17 7.83 -6.47 -10.73
CA PHE A 17 7.05 -5.77 -11.74
C PHE A 17 6.76 -4.31 -11.39
N VAL A 18 6.70 -3.95 -10.11
CA VAL A 18 6.71 -2.55 -9.65
C VAL A 18 8.00 -1.85 -10.08
N LEU A 19 9.15 -2.50 -9.89
CA LEU A 19 10.45 -1.93 -10.27
C LEU A 19 10.61 -1.87 -11.80
N LEU A 20 10.18 -2.91 -12.51
CA LEU A 20 10.25 -2.98 -13.97
C LEU A 20 9.39 -1.89 -14.62
N SER A 21 8.16 -1.70 -14.16
CA SER A 21 7.26 -0.67 -14.70
C SER A 21 7.77 0.74 -14.43
N GLY A 22 8.34 0.97 -13.24
CA GLY A 22 9.01 2.23 -12.92
C GLY A 22 10.18 2.53 -13.87
N LYS A 23 11.01 1.53 -14.18
CA LYS A 23 12.11 1.69 -15.12
C LYS A 23 11.63 1.88 -16.56
N LEU A 24 10.63 1.13 -16.99
CA LEU A 24 10.04 1.28 -18.33
C LEU A 24 9.41 2.66 -18.55
N SER A 25 8.88 3.26 -17.48
CA SER A 25 8.26 4.59 -17.54
C SER A 25 9.22 5.73 -17.85
N GLU A 26 10.53 5.52 -17.74
CA GLU A 26 11.54 6.52 -18.11
C GLU A 26 11.70 6.65 -19.63
N GLY A 27 11.43 5.60 -20.39
CA GLY A 27 11.67 5.55 -21.84
C GLY A 27 10.42 5.40 -22.70
N ARG A 28 9.26 5.08 -22.09
CA ARG A 28 8.02 4.81 -22.79
C ARG A 28 6.86 5.64 -22.24
N ASP A 29 5.82 5.76 -23.04
CA ASP A 29 4.57 6.38 -22.61
C ASP A 29 3.95 5.62 -21.44
N LYS A 30 3.82 6.30 -20.27
CA LYS A 30 3.29 5.74 -19.03
C LYS A 30 1.86 5.23 -19.21
N LEU A 31 1.04 5.91 -20.01
CA LEU A 31 -0.34 5.48 -20.30
C LEU A 31 -0.38 4.14 -21.03
N THR A 32 0.54 3.93 -21.97
CA THR A 32 0.62 2.65 -22.69
C THR A 32 0.98 1.51 -21.74
N ILE A 33 1.96 1.71 -20.86
CA ILE A 33 2.37 0.69 -19.87
C ILE A 33 1.23 0.43 -18.86
N LEU A 34 0.56 1.50 -18.42
CA LEU A 34 -0.59 1.41 -17.52
C LEU A 34 -1.74 0.62 -18.17
N THR A 35 -2.07 0.91 -19.44
CA THR A 35 -3.11 0.19 -20.18
C THR A 35 -2.79 -1.29 -20.32
N VAL A 36 -1.52 -1.64 -20.60
CA VAL A 36 -1.06 -3.04 -20.65
C VAL A 36 -1.21 -3.70 -19.28
N GLY A 37 -0.77 -3.04 -18.21
CA GLY A 37 -0.91 -3.56 -16.83
C GLY A 37 -2.38 -3.76 -16.44
N LEU A 38 -3.26 -2.80 -16.74
CA LEU A 38 -4.70 -2.91 -16.51
C LEU A 38 -5.33 -4.03 -17.32
N SER A 39 -4.89 -4.23 -18.58
CA SER A 39 -5.38 -5.33 -19.42
C SER A 39 -5.00 -6.69 -18.84
N ILE A 40 -3.75 -6.86 -18.39
CA ILE A 40 -3.28 -8.08 -17.74
C ILE A 40 -4.09 -8.34 -16.47
N PHE A 41 -4.25 -7.31 -15.63
CA PHE A 41 -5.00 -7.42 -14.39
C PHE A 41 -6.46 -7.79 -14.63
N PHE A 42 -7.15 -7.11 -15.54
CA PHE A 42 -8.54 -7.36 -15.89
C PHE A 42 -8.76 -8.77 -16.45
N LEU A 43 -7.95 -9.17 -17.44
CA LEU A 43 -8.07 -10.51 -18.05
C LEU A 43 -7.80 -11.61 -17.03
N SER A 44 -6.83 -11.42 -16.13
CA SER A 44 -6.57 -12.36 -15.04
C SER A 44 -7.74 -12.40 -14.05
N GLY A 45 -8.34 -11.25 -13.72
CA GLY A 45 -9.52 -11.18 -12.86
C GLY A 45 -10.71 -11.95 -13.45
N VAL A 46 -10.96 -11.78 -14.74
CA VAL A 46 -11.99 -12.55 -15.46
C VAL A 46 -11.65 -14.04 -15.47
N ALA A 47 -10.38 -14.39 -15.71
CA ALA A 47 -9.95 -15.80 -15.73
C ALA A 47 -10.14 -16.50 -14.36
N CYS A 48 -10.00 -15.77 -13.23
CA CYS A 48 -10.26 -16.32 -11.90
C CYS A 48 -11.69 -16.84 -11.74
N LEU A 49 -12.68 -16.20 -12.38
CA LEU A 49 -14.09 -16.64 -12.34
C LEU A 49 -14.30 -18.02 -12.97
N PHE A 50 -13.43 -18.43 -13.88
CA PHE A 50 -13.50 -19.71 -14.59
C PHE A 50 -12.52 -20.76 -14.07
N ALA A 51 -11.79 -20.44 -12.99
CA ALA A 51 -10.81 -21.36 -12.41
C ALA A 51 -11.51 -22.56 -11.77
N ARG A 52 -11.17 -23.78 -12.22
CA ARG A 52 -11.77 -25.04 -11.74
C ARG A 52 -10.88 -25.81 -10.78
N SER A 53 -9.66 -25.36 -10.54
CA SER A 53 -8.74 -25.99 -9.60
C SER A 53 -7.88 -24.97 -8.88
N MET A 54 -7.41 -25.32 -7.69
CA MET A 54 -6.55 -24.45 -6.88
C MET A 54 -5.24 -24.10 -7.61
N THR A 55 -4.66 -25.05 -8.33
CA THR A 55 -3.43 -24.83 -9.11
C THR A 55 -3.64 -23.77 -10.20
N TRP A 56 -4.75 -23.84 -10.94
CA TRP A 56 -5.10 -22.82 -11.93
C TRP A 56 -5.32 -21.46 -11.29
N LEU A 57 -6.00 -21.42 -10.15
CA LEU A 57 -6.23 -20.18 -9.40
C LEU A 57 -4.91 -19.54 -8.97
N ILE A 58 -3.94 -20.33 -8.49
CA ILE A 58 -2.61 -19.85 -8.12
C ILE A 58 -1.88 -19.25 -9.34
N VAL A 59 -1.88 -19.94 -10.48
CA VAL A 59 -1.23 -19.45 -11.70
C VAL A 59 -1.85 -18.15 -12.18
N ILE A 60 -3.19 -18.08 -12.24
CA ILE A 60 -3.91 -16.88 -12.66
C ILE A 60 -3.64 -15.72 -11.67
N SER A 61 -3.63 -15.99 -10.35
CA SER A 61 -3.30 -15.00 -9.33
C SER A 61 -1.87 -14.45 -9.45
N CYS A 62 -0.93 -15.29 -9.89
CA CYS A 62 0.42 -14.83 -10.21
C CYS A 62 0.43 -13.82 -11.38
N ILE A 63 -0.34 -14.10 -12.44
CA ILE A 63 -0.47 -13.17 -13.58
C ILE A 63 -1.18 -11.87 -13.15
N LEU A 64 -2.18 -11.98 -12.27
CA LEU A 64 -2.85 -10.83 -11.67
C LEU A 64 -1.85 -9.97 -10.86
N GLY A 65 -0.95 -10.60 -10.10
CA GLY A 65 0.14 -9.93 -9.39
C GLY A 65 1.08 -9.15 -10.32
N ILE A 66 1.38 -9.67 -11.51
CA ILE A 66 2.15 -8.97 -12.54
C ILE A 66 1.42 -7.69 -12.97
N GLY A 67 0.13 -7.81 -13.32
CA GLY A 67 -0.70 -6.67 -13.71
C GLY A 67 -0.77 -5.60 -12.61
N ALA A 68 -1.02 -6.02 -11.36
CA ALA A 68 -1.02 -5.13 -10.20
C ALA A 68 0.33 -4.39 -10.02
N GLY A 69 1.44 -5.12 -10.09
CA GLY A 69 2.79 -4.56 -9.98
C GLY A 69 3.08 -3.50 -11.03
N MET A 70 2.54 -3.64 -12.24
CA MET A 70 2.68 -2.63 -13.28
C MET A 70 1.81 -1.39 -13.03
N VAL A 71 0.58 -1.56 -12.56
CA VAL A 71 -0.40 -0.48 -12.40
C VAL A 71 -0.05 0.44 -11.22
N ILE A 72 0.38 -0.11 -10.10
CA ILE A 72 0.56 0.60 -8.83
C ILE A 72 1.47 1.82 -8.94
N PRO A 73 2.73 1.74 -9.40
CA PRO A 73 3.60 2.91 -9.46
C PRO A 73 3.22 3.87 -10.59
N LEU A 74 2.61 3.37 -11.66
CA LEU A 74 2.22 4.19 -12.80
C LEU A 74 1.02 5.07 -12.49
N SER A 75 0.02 4.55 -11.77
CA SER A 75 -1.14 5.34 -11.34
C SER A 75 -0.72 6.51 -10.44
N THR A 76 0.13 6.24 -9.46
CA THR A 76 0.69 7.28 -8.58
C THR A 76 1.64 8.22 -9.33
N GLY A 77 2.45 7.67 -10.25
CA GLY A 77 3.34 8.44 -11.10
C GLY A 77 2.61 9.42 -12.00
N LEU A 78 1.45 9.07 -12.52
CA LEU A 78 0.60 9.99 -13.29
C LEU A 78 0.09 11.15 -12.41
N VAL A 79 -0.31 10.88 -11.17
CA VAL A 79 -0.68 11.97 -10.23
C VAL A 79 0.49 12.94 -10.05
N VAL A 80 1.71 12.43 -9.93
CA VAL A 80 2.92 13.26 -9.79
C VAL A 80 3.22 14.07 -11.05
N ASP A 81 2.94 13.54 -12.23
CA ASP A 81 3.19 14.24 -13.51
C ASP A 81 2.16 15.36 -13.78
N TYR A 82 0.91 15.15 -13.35
CA TYR A 82 -0.17 16.13 -13.64
C TYR A 82 -0.28 17.22 -12.57
N PHE A 83 0.17 16.95 -11.33
CA PHE A 83 0.00 17.86 -10.21
C PHE A 83 1.34 18.24 -9.57
N THR A 84 1.47 19.50 -9.11
CA THR A 84 2.70 20.02 -8.50
C THR A 84 2.43 20.68 -7.15
N GLY A 85 3.47 20.82 -6.32
CA GLY A 85 3.41 21.50 -5.02
C GLY A 85 2.40 20.88 -4.05
N ASP A 86 1.77 21.73 -3.25
CA ASP A 86 0.80 21.31 -2.22
C ASP A 86 -0.41 20.59 -2.83
N TYR A 87 -0.81 20.98 -4.04
CA TYR A 87 -1.91 20.33 -4.74
C TYR A 87 -1.60 18.87 -5.07
N ARG A 88 -0.35 18.53 -5.39
CA ARG A 88 0.10 17.15 -5.60
C ARG A 88 -0.05 16.31 -4.33
N VAL A 89 0.40 16.84 -3.20
CA VAL A 89 0.28 16.14 -1.90
C VAL A 89 -1.18 15.85 -1.58
N ARG A 90 -2.07 16.80 -1.85
CA ARG A 90 -3.52 16.65 -1.66
C ARG A 90 -4.09 15.55 -2.55
N GLN A 91 -3.71 15.49 -3.84
CA GLN A 91 -4.16 14.45 -4.76
C GLN A 91 -3.63 13.06 -4.35
N LEU A 92 -2.39 12.96 -3.88
CA LEU A 92 -1.82 11.74 -3.31
C LEU A 92 -2.59 11.30 -2.05
N GLY A 93 -2.99 12.26 -1.20
CA GLY A 93 -3.85 12.01 -0.04
C GLY A 93 -5.21 11.44 -0.44
N TYR A 94 -5.88 12.05 -1.41
CA TYR A 94 -7.16 11.55 -1.92
C TYR A 94 -7.02 10.16 -2.55
N SER A 95 -5.95 9.91 -3.31
CA SER A 95 -5.66 8.58 -3.86
C SER A 95 -5.49 7.54 -2.75
N SER A 96 -4.75 7.87 -1.69
CA SER A 96 -4.61 7.01 -0.51
C SER A 96 -5.96 6.76 0.17
N ALA A 97 -6.77 7.80 0.36
CA ALA A 97 -8.09 7.68 0.97
C ALA A 97 -9.02 6.77 0.17
N ILE A 98 -9.07 6.94 -1.16
CA ILE A 98 -9.89 6.11 -2.04
C ILE A 98 -9.41 4.65 -2.00
N ASN A 99 -8.11 4.40 -2.03
CA ASN A 99 -7.55 3.05 -1.96
C ASN A 99 -7.97 2.34 -0.68
N ASN A 100 -7.87 3.01 0.48
CA ASN A 100 -8.23 2.41 1.76
C ASN A 100 -9.76 2.24 1.91
N LEU A 101 -10.56 3.18 1.41
CA LEU A 101 -12.01 3.03 1.35
C LEU A 101 -12.41 1.82 0.48
N THR A 102 -11.76 1.67 -0.67
CA THR A 102 -12.00 0.53 -1.55
C THR A 102 -11.68 -0.80 -0.86
N LEU A 103 -10.61 -0.88 -0.05
CA LEU A 103 -10.30 -2.06 0.73
C LEU A 103 -11.42 -2.41 1.72
N VAL A 104 -11.95 -1.43 2.45
CA VAL A 104 -13.06 -1.64 3.40
C VAL A 104 -14.31 -2.13 2.67
N VAL A 105 -14.70 -1.44 1.59
CA VAL A 105 -15.90 -1.80 0.81
C VAL A 105 -15.71 -3.17 0.14
N ALA A 106 -14.56 -3.41 -0.49
CA ALA A 106 -14.28 -4.68 -1.15
C ALA A 106 -14.32 -5.86 -0.17
N THR A 107 -13.79 -5.70 1.04
CA THR A 107 -13.80 -6.77 2.06
C THR A 107 -15.24 -7.14 2.46
N VAL A 108 -16.10 -6.15 2.64
CA VAL A 108 -17.52 -6.38 2.97
C VAL A 108 -18.23 -7.06 1.80
N VAL A 109 -18.08 -6.51 0.58
CA VAL A 109 -18.73 -7.06 -0.62
C VAL A 109 -18.27 -8.49 -0.91
N THR A 110 -16.96 -8.76 -0.84
CA THR A 110 -16.43 -10.11 -1.08
C THR A 110 -16.88 -11.10 -0.01
N GLY A 111 -17.05 -10.66 1.24
CA GLY A 111 -17.62 -11.49 2.29
C GLY A 111 -19.03 -11.97 1.95
N TYR A 112 -19.96 -11.05 1.60
CA TYR A 112 -21.31 -11.42 1.19
C TYR A 112 -21.34 -12.27 -0.09
N LEU A 113 -20.49 -11.99 -1.06
CA LEU A 113 -20.42 -12.78 -2.29
C LEU A 113 -19.91 -14.21 -2.04
N ALA A 114 -18.98 -14.38 -1.11
CA ALA A 114 -18.43 -15.67 -0.73
C ALA A 114 -19.48 -16.59 -0.07
N ASP A 115 -20.45 -16.02 0.65
CA ASP A 115 -21.55 -16.78 1.24
C ASP A 115 -22.49 -17.39 0.19
N VAL A 116 -22.54 -16.81 -1.01
CA VAL A 116 -23.37 -17.29 -2.12
C VAL A 116 -22.62 -18.33 -2.98
N ASP A 117 -21.42 -17.96 -3.42
CA ASP A 117 -20.54 -18.84 -4.21
C ASP A 117 -19.08 -18.37 -4.05
N TRP A 118 -18.15 -19.30 -3.86
CA TRP A 118 -16.73 -19.01 -3.66
C TRP A 118 -16.03 -18.35 -4.87
N HIS A 119 -16.61 -18.42 -6.08
CA HIS A 119 -16.10 -17.74 -7.27
C HIS A 119 -16.50 -16.26 -7.33
N LEU A 120 -17.65 -15.90 -6.76
CA LEU A 120 -18.20 -14.54 -6.87
C LEU A 120 -17.29 -13.44 -6.28
N PRO A 121 -16.52 -13.65 -5.21
CA PRO A 121 -15.55 -12.67 -4.74
C PRO A 121 -14.56 -12.20 -5.81
N PHE A 122 -14.21 -13.06 -6.76
CA PHE A 122 -13.29 -12.70 -7.86
C PHE A 122 -13.88 -11.68 -8.84
N LEU A 123 -15.21 -11.40 -8.81
CA LEU A 123 -15.81 -10.30 -9.57
C LEU A 123 -15.19 -8.95 -9.23
N VAL A 124 -14.70 -8.74 -8.01
CA VAL A 124 -14.04 -7.49 -7.62
C VAL A 124 -12.77 -7.25 -8.46
N TYR A 125 -12.09 -8.30 -8.90
CA TYR A 125 -10.93 -8.18 -9.77
C TYR A 125 -11.27 -7.80 -11.22
N THR A 126 -12.54 -7.76 -11.59
CA THR A 126 -12.98 -7.26 -12.91
C THR A 126 -13.24 -5.74 -12.93
N LEU A 127 -13.35 -5.10 -11.76
CA LEU A 127 -13.57 -3.65 -11.65
C LEU A 127 -12.50 -2.80 -12.38
N PRO A 128 -11.20 -3.18 -12.43
CA PRO A 128 -10.20 -2.49 -13.24
C PRO A 128 -10.52 -2.42 -14.73
N GLY A 129 -11.47 -3.22 -15.23
CA GLY A 129 -12.00 -3.11 -16.58
C GLY A 129 -12.65 -1.73 -16.86
N ILE A 130 -13.27 -1.12 -15.85
CA ILE A 130 -13.79 0.25 -15.94
C ILE A 130 -12.64 1.24 -16.13
N SER A 131 -11.57 1.10 -15.34
CA SER A 131 -10.37 1.94 -15.46
C SER A 131 -9.67 1.72 -16.80
N LEU A 132 -9.66 0.49 -17.30
CA LEU A 132 -9.14 0.16 -18.62
C LEU A 132 -9.96 0.87 -19.72
N ALA A 133 -11.29 0.81 -19.68
CA ALA A 133 -12.14 1.53 -20.62
C ALA A 133 -11.92 3.05 -20.56
N LEU A 134 -11.84 3.61 -19.35
CA LEU A 134 -11.56 5.03 -19.16
C LEU A 134 -10.16 5.44 -19.65
N SER A 135 -9.17 4.54 -19.60
CA SER A 135 -7.80 4.83 -20.05
C SER A 135 -7.72 5.18 -21.55
N PHE A 136 -8.66 4.65 -22.35
CA PHE A 136 -8.73 4.99 -23.78
C PHE A 136 -9.20 6.42 -24.05
N PHE A 137 -9.93 7.03 -23.10
CA PHE A 137 -10.37 8.43 -23.20
C PHE A 137 -9.31 9.41 -22.68
N LEU A 138 -8.30 8.95 -21.95
CA LEU A 138 -7.21 9.81 -21.52
C LEU A 138 -6.38 10.20 -22.72
N LYS A 139 -6.31 11.52 -23.00
CA LYS A 139 -5.46 12.06 -24.06
C LYS A 139 -4.01 11.65 -23.79
N ARG A 140 -3.43 10.89 -24.73
CA ARG A 140 -1.97 10.70 -24.76
C ARG A 140 -1.33 12.07 -24.85
N ARG A 141 -0.69 12.48 -23.76
CA ARG A 141 0.09 13.72 -23.77
C ARG A 141 1.28 13.45 -24.67
N ARG A 142 1.20 13.89 -25.91
CA ARG A 142 2.37 14.00 -26.78
C ARG A 142 3.38 14.83 -26.00
N SER A 143 4.60 14.36 -25.88
CA SER A 143 5.70 15.11 -25.26
C SER A 143 5.79 16.46 -25.98
N GLU A 144 5.15 17.48 -25.43
CA GLU A 144 5.42 18.84 -25.86
C GLU A 144 6.89 19.11 -25.58
N PRO A 145 7.59 19.89 -26.45
CA PRO A 145 8.97 20.28 -26.19
C PRO A 145 9.03 20.90 -24.79
N GLU A 146 9.80 20.24 -23.92
CA GLU A 146 9.94 20.70 -22.53
C GLU A 146 10.48 22.13 -22.50
N PRO A 147 9.94 23.03 -21.66
CA PRO A 147 10.51 24.37 -21.47
C PRO A 147 12.01 24.27 -21.13
N GLU A 148 12.82 25.22 -21.59
CA GLU A 148 14.30 25.21 -21.40
C GLU A 148 14.74 25.04 -19.93
N GLN A 149 13.92 25.43 -18.96
CA GLN A 149 14.16 25.20 -17.55
C GLN A 149 14.16 23.72 -17.15
N SER A 150 13.46 22.84 -17.89
CA SER A 150 13.45 21.40 -17.65
C SER A 150 14.74 20.73 -18.16
N ILE A 151 15.45 21.35 -19.10
CA ILE A 151 16.72 20.85 -19.63
C ILE A 151 17.82 20.89 -18.56
N GLN A 152 17.86 21.92 -17.71
CA GLN A 152 18.81 21.98 -16.59
C GLN A 152 18.51 20.97 -15.50
N LEU A 153 17.22 20.64 -15.28
CA LEU A 153 16.81 19.59 -14.32
C LEU A 153 17.08 18.18 -14.85
N ARG A 154 17.24 18.01 -16.16
CA ARG A 154 17.50 16.73 -16.83
C ARG A 154 18.87 16.12 -16.46
N HIS A 155 19.84 16.92 -16.02
CA HIS A 155 21.16 16.48 -15.58
C HIS A 155 21.22 16.17 -14.08
N LYS A 156 20.15 16.44 -13.32
CA LYS A 156 20.08 16.12 -11.90
C LYS A 156 19.92 14.61 -11.74
N ARG A 157 20.91 13.96 -11.14
CA ARG A 157 20.82 12.52 -10.80
C ARG A 157 19.95 12.36 -9.55
N ILE A 158 19.29 11.21 -9.44
CA ILE A 158 18.59 10.81 -8.21
C ILE A 158 19.59 10.85 -7.05
N ASP A 159 19.26 11.56 -5.99
CA ASP A 159 20.04 11.52 -4.76
C ASP A 159 19.82 10.18 -4.05
N ARG A 160 20.73 9.22 -4.34
CA ARG A 160 20.63 7.85 -3.87
C ARG A 160 20.61 7.75 -2.34
N ARG A 161 21.31 8.65 -1.63
CA ARG A 161 21.35 8.63 -0.16
C ARG A 161 20.01 9.03 0.42
N LYS A 162 19.41 10.11 -0.06
CA LYS A 162 18.09 10.56 0.37
C LYS A 162 17.00 9.57 0.01
N LEU A 163 17.07 8.99 -1.19
CA LEU A 163 16.12 7.96 -1.61
C LEU A 163 16.24 6.70 -0.72
N ALA A 164 17.45 6.21 -0.45
CA ALA A 164 17.67 5.06 0.42
C ALA A 164 17.17 5.31 1.84
N GLY A 165 17.43 6.50 2.40
CA GLY A 165 16.89 6.89 3.70
C GLY A 165 15.36 6.90 3.72
N LEU A 166 14.72 7.41 2.65
CA LEU A 166 13.27 7.42 2.52
C LEU A 166 12.69 6.01 2.37
N MET A 167 13.36 5.14 1.62
CA MET A 167 13.00 3.73 1.45
C MET A 167 13.04 2.99 2.79
N LEU A 168 14.13 3.15 3.55
CA LEU A 168 14.27 2.52 4.87
C LEU A 168 13.21 3.06 5.85
N PHE A 169 13.01 4.37 5.88
CA PHE A 169 11.99 4.97 6.73
C PHE A 169 10.59 4.42 6.42
N TYR A 170 10.24 4.30 5.13
CA TYR A 170 8.94 3.77 4.73
C TYR A 170 8.82 2.28 5.00
N PHE A 171 9.89 1.52 4.82
CA PHE A 171 9.93 0.11 5.19
C PHE A 171 9.61 -0.09 6.67
N PHE A 172 10.31 0.61 7.57
CA PHE A 172 10.09 0.48 9.01
C PHE A 172 8.73 1.01 9.45
N ALA A 173 8.27 2.13 8.89
CA ALA A 173 6.94 2.66 9.18
C ALA A 173 5.84 1.68 8.76
N THR A 174 5.95 1.08 7.57
CA THR A 174 5.01 0.04 7.11
C THR A 174 5.10 -1.20 7.98
N TYR A 175 6.32 -1.68 8.23
CA TYR A 175 6.56 -2.86 9.06
C TYR A 175 5.93 -2.72 10.46
N ALA A 176 6.08 -1.55 11.08
CA ALA A 176 5.50 -1.27 12.39
C ALA A 176 3.97 -1.41 12.41
N VAL A 177 3.29 -0.83 11.43
CA VAL A 177 1.81 -0.85 11.39
C VAL A 177 1.22 -2.20 11.01
N LEU A 178 1.98 -3.06 10.31
CA LEU A 178 1.55 -4.41 9.94
C LEU A 178 1.28 -5.31 11.17
N ALA A 179 1.85 -4.96 12.34
CA ALA A 179 1.52 -5.63 13.59
C ALA A 179 0.02 -5.62 13.88
N VAL A 180 -0.66 -4.51 13.64
CA VAL A 180 -2.12 -4.42 13.82
C VAL A 180 -2.85 -5.25 12.76
N ALA A 181 -2.46 -5.14 11.49
CA ALA A 181 -3.15 -5.83 10.40
C ALA A 181 -3.03 -7.37 10.48
N PHE A 182 -1.86 -7.89 10.85
CA PHE A 182 -1.59 -9.33 10.82
C PHE A 182 -1.82 -10.03 12.15
N TYR A 183 -1.61 -9.34 13.27
CA TYR A 183 -1.66 -9.97 14.61
C TYR A 183 -2.88 -9.59 15.43
N ALA A 184 -3.75 -8.69 14.94
CA ALA A 184 -4.98 -8.31 15.65
C ALA A 184 -5.87 -9.51 15.99
N SER A 185 -6.08 -10.42 15.04
CA SER A 185 -6.92 -11.60 15.24
C SER A 185 -6.37 -12.52 16.31
N PHE A 186 -5.05 -12.75 16.36
CA PHE A 186 -4.40 -13.55 17.39
C PHE A 186 -4.48 -12.90 18.76
N LEU A 187 -4.35 -11.56 18.83
CA LEU A 187 -4.49 -10.81 20.09
C LEU A 187 -5.92 -10.90 20.65
N ILE A 188 -6.92 -10.78 19.78
CA ILE A 188 -8.32 -10.82 20.15
C ILE A 188 -8.69 -12.20 20.68
N ASP A 189 -8.20 -13.27 20.03
CA ASP A 189 -8.37 -14.64 20.50
C ASP A 189 -7.68 -14.89 21.86
N ALA A 190 -6.43 -14.41 22.01
CA ALA A 190 -5.69 -14.48 23.27
C ALA A 190 -6.37 -13.73 24.42
N TYR A 191 -7.13 -12.67 24.14
CA TYR A 191 -7.90 -11.92 25.12
C TYR A 191 -9.31 -12.47 25.36
N LYS A 192 -9.68 -13.57 24.68
CA LYS A 192 -11.02 -14.17 24.74
C LYS A 192 -12.15 -13.19 24.39
N ILE A 193 -11.89 -12.30 23.44
CA ILE A 193 -12.87 -11.40 22.86
C ILE A 193 -13.47 -12.10 21.63
N ASP A 194 -14.71 -11.78 21.29
CA ASP A 194 -15.39 -12.38 20.14
C ASP A 194 -14.59 -12.17 18.84
N SER A 195 -14.39 -13.23 18.09
CA SER A 195 -13.59 -13.20 16.85
C SER A 195 -14.10 -12.19 15.83
N SER A 196 -15.40 -11.89 15.81
CA SER A 196 -16.01 -10.86 14.98
C SER A 196 -15.42 -9.47 15.22
N PHE A 197 -14.91 -9.20 16.41
CA PHE A 197 -14.28 -7.92 16.74
C PHE A 197 -12.93 -7.71 15.99
N SER A 198 -12.27 -8.78 15.55
CA SER A 198 -11.06 -8.67 14.73
C SER A 198 -11.33 -7.96 13.39
N GLY A 199 -12.43 -8.31 12.75
CA GLY A 199 -12.88 -7.64 11.53
C GLY A 199 -13.19 -6.15 11.75
N VAL A 200 -13.86 -5.82 12.86
CA VAL A 200 -14.13 -4.44 13.24
C VAL A 200 -12.82 -3.67 13.48
N LEU A 201 -11.87 -4.26 14.19
CA LEU A 201 -10.58 -3.63 14.49
C LEU A 201 -9.77 -3.34 13.22
N ILE A 202 -9.70 -4.31 12.31
CA ILE A 202 -9.01 -4.15 11.02
C ILE A 202 -9.73 -3.11 10.15
N SER A 203 -11.06 -3.10 10.14
CA SER A 203 -11.84 -2.09 9.41
C SER A 203 -11.62 -0.68 9.96
N LEU A 204 -11.58 -0.52 11.29
CA LEU A 204 -11.25 0.76 11.94
C LEU A 204 -9.83 1.21 11.61
N PHE A 205 -8.88 0.29 11.54
CA PHE A 205 -7.51 0.59 11.15
C PHE A 205 -7.43 1.15 9.72
N PHE A 206 -8.06 0.50 8.72
CA PHE A 206 -8.08 1.00 7.35
C PHE A 206 -8.89 2.30 7.21
N LEU A 207 -9.99 2.44 7.93
CA LEU A 207 -10.75 3.69 7.99
C LEU A 207 -9.90 4.84 8.55
N ALA A 208 -9.10 4.56 9.58
CA ALA A 208 -8.18 5.54 10.16
C ALA A 208 -7.06 5.93 9.20
N ILE A 209 -6.59 5.03 8.34
CA ILE A 209 -5.62 5.36 7.27
C ILE A 209 -6.27 6.28 6.22
N MET A 210 -7.55 6.09 5.93
CA MET A 210 -8.29 6.89 4.96
C MET A 210 -8.43 8.36 5.40
N LEU A 211 -8.75 8.59 6.67
CA LEU A 211 -9.13 9.93 7.18
C LEU A 211 -8.09 11.01 6.94
N PRO A 212 -6.79 10.82 7.24
CA PRO A 212 -5.77 11.85 6.99
C PRO A 212 -5.66 12.24 5.53
N GLY A 213 -5.89 11.29 4.60
CA GLY A 213 -5.83 11.55 3.17
C GLY A 213 -6.82 12.63 2.71
N LEU A 214 -7.96 12.77 3.39
CA LEU A 214 -8.97 13.78 3.08
C LEU A 214 -8.57 15.19 3.56
N PHE A 215 -7.73 15.29 4.59
CA PHE A 215 -7.37 16.54 5.25
C PHE A 215 -5.85 16.79 5.27
N ILE A 216 -5.12 16.13 4.39
CA ILE A 216 -3.64 16.12 4.40
C ILE A 216 -3.03 17.51 4.35
N ASP A 217 -3.61 18.43 3.58
CA ASP A 217 -3.15 19.83 3.46
C ASP A 217 -3.18 20.54 4.81
N LYS A 218 -4.28 20.39 5.56
CA LYS A 218 -4.46 21.00 6.88
C LYS A 218 -3.47 20.42 7.89
N ILE A 219 -3.24 19.09 7.81
CA ILE A 219 -2.32 18.38 8.68
C ILE A 219 -0.89 18.87 8.44
N ILE A 220 -0.45 18.91 7.18
CA ILE A 220 0.89 19.37 6.80
C ILE A 220 1.06 20.85 7.12
N GLY A 221 0.07 21.68 6.79
CA GLY A 221 0.11 23.12 7.08
C GLY A 221 0.27 23.42 8.57
N ARG A 222 -0.31 22.59 9.45
CA ARG A 222 -0.25 22.76 10.90
C ARG A 222 1.03 22.17 11.52
N LEU A 223 1.44 20.99 11.08
CA LEU A 223 2.59 20.24 11.63
C LEU A 223 3.93 20.61 10.97
N LYS A 224 3.89 21.10 9.73
CA LYS A 224 5.07 21.50 8.95
C LYS A 224 6.17 20.42 8.96
N GLN A 225 7.35 20.77 9.50
CA GLN A 225 8.51 19.86 9.58
C GLN A 225 8.34 18.71 10.59
N HIS A 226 7.37 18.79 11.52
CA HIS A 226 7.15 17.77 12.55
C HIS A 226 6.18 16.66 12.11
N VAL A 227 5.66 16.71 10.89
CA VAL A 227 4.66 15.74 10.37
C VAL A 227 5.12 14.28 10.59
N ASN A 228 6.34 13.94 10.20
CA ASN A 228 6.86 12.58 10.34
C ASN A 228 6.99 12.16 11.80
N LEU A 229 7.49 13.08 12.66
CA LEU A 229 7.69 12.79 14.09
C LEU A 229 6.37 12.55 14.80
N VAL A 230 5.38 13.42 14.55
CA VAL A 230 4.04 13.27 15.14
C VAL A 230 3.36 11.99 14.65
N SER A 231 3.49 11.70 13.36
CA SER A 231 2.90 10.48 12.78
C SER A 231 3.52 9.20 13.35
N LEU A 232 4.86 9.16 13.52
CA LEU A 232 5.52 8.03 14.20
C LEU A 232 5.12 7.94 15.66
N GLY A 233 5.01 9.08 16.37
CA GLY A 233 4.53 9.11 17.75
C GLY A 233 3.11 8.52 17.88
N LEU A 234 2.22 8.83 16.93
CA LEU A 234 0.87 8.24 16.90
C LEU A 234 0.91 6.73 16.65
N ILE A 235 1.77 6.25 15.74
CA ILE A 235 1.96 4.83 15.48
C ILE A 235 2.47 4.13 16.73
N CYS A 236 3.52 4.64 17.37
CA CYS A 236 4.05 4.09 18.62
C CYS A 236 3.00 4.07 19.74
N ALA A 237 2.30 5.18 19.96
CA ALA A 237 1.25 5.26 20.97
C ALA A 237 0.12 4.26 20.70
N GLY A 238 -0.29 4.12 19.44
CA GLY A 238 -1.30 3.16 19.02
C GLY A 238 -0.87 1.71 19.24
N LEU A 239 0.36 1.34 18.87
CA LEU A 239 0.91 0.00 19.09
C LEU A 239 1.05 -0.34 20.56
N LEU A 240 1.51 0.62 21.38
CA LEU A 240 1.58 0.45 22.84
C LEU A 240 0.18 0.28 23.43
N CYS A 241 -0.80 1.05 22.95
CA CYS A 241 -2.18 0.93 23.39
C CYS A 241 -2.73 -0.48 23.10
N VAL A 242 -2.52 -1.00 21.88
CA VAL A 242 -2.94 -2.37 21.50
C VAL A 242 -2.19 -3.44 22.32
N GLY A 243 -0.91 -3.22 22.62
CA GLY A 243 -0.08 -4.18 23.38
C GLY A 243 -0.40 -4.22 24.88
N ILE A 244 -0.73 -3.08 25.49
CA ILE A 244 -0.92 -2.95 26.95
C ILE A 244 -2.36 -3.30 27.36
N PHE A 245 -3.33 -2.70 26.68
CA PHE A 245 -4.74 -2.80 27.09
C PHE A 245 -5.41 -4.03 26.50
N ARG A 246 -6.43 -4.53 27.22
CA ARG A 246 -7.25 -5.69 26.82
C ARG A 246 -8.71 -5.32 26.55
N ASP A 247 -9.04 -4.07 26.77
CA ASP A 247 -10.39 -3.57 26.59
C ASP A 247 -10.67 -3.25 25.13
N ARG A 248 -11.87 -3.59 24.65
CA ARG A 248 -12.30 -3.39 23.25
C ARG A 248 -12.15 -1.95 22.81
N ALA A 249 -12.51 -0.99 23.66
CA ALA A 249 -12.43 0.43 23.34
C ALA A 249 -10.98 0.89 23.16
N MET A 250 -10.08 0.46 24.04
CA MET A 250 -8.66 0.80 23.97
C MET A 250 -7.97 0.14 22.76
N LEU A 251 -8.33 -1.10 22.42
CA LEU A 251 -7.86 -1.75 21.20
C LEU A 251 -8.30 -0.96 19.95
N ALA A 252 -9.56 -0.51 19.91
CA ALA A 252 -10.07 0.32 18.83
C ALA A 252 -9.32 1.67 18.73
N VAL A 253 -9.10 2.36 19.86
CA VAL A 253 -8.30 3.59 19.91
C VAL A 253 -6.88 3.36 19.41
N GLY A 254 -6.24 2.26 19.83
CA GLY A 254 -4.90 1.90 19.35
C GLY A 254 -4.84 1.67 17.84
N ALA A 255 -5.82 0.97 17.27
CA ALA A 255 -5.91 0.77 15.83
C ALA A 255 -6.15 2.09 15.08
N LEU A 256 -7.02 2.97 15.61
CA LEU A 256 -7.27 4.31 15.04
C LEU A 256 -6.00 5.18 15.06
N LEU A 257 -5.27 5.22 16.17
CA LEU A 257 -4.03 6.00 16.29
C LEU A 257 -2.96 5.49 15.30
N THR A 258 -2.76 4.17 15.24
CA THR A 258 -1.79 3.55 14.34
C THR A 258 -2.14 3.82 12.88
N GLY A 259 -3.41 3.61 12.51
CA GLY A 259 -3.90 3.85 11.15
C GLY A 259 -3.80 5.32 10.75
N PHE A 260 -4.19 6.24 11.64
CA PHE A 260 -4.12 7.67 11.36
C PHE A 260 -2.67 8.13 11.13
N GLY A 261 -1.73 7.70 11.99
CA GLY A 261 -0.31 8.02 11.81
C GLY A 261 0.24 7.54 10.47
N TYR A 262 -0.08 6.31 10.07
CA TYR A 262 0.37 5.76 8.79
C TYR A 262 -0.29 6.44 7.58
N GLY A 263 -1.56 6.79 7.68
CA GLY A 263 -2.30 7.48 6.64
C GLY A 263 -1.75 8.87 6.30
N VAL A 264 -1.05 9.53 7.26
CA VAL A 264 -0.30 10.76 6.99
C VAL A 264 1.04 10.47 6.32
N ILE A 265 1.76 9.43 6.78
CA ILE A 265 3.11 9.12 6.30
C ILE A 265 3.10 8.77 4.81
N GLN A 266 2.16 7.95 4.35
CA GLN A 266 2.12 7.41 2.98
C GLN A 266 2.15 8.49 1.89
N PRO A 267 1.21 9.46 1.82
CA PRO A 267 1.22 10.48 0.77
C PRO A 267 2.41 11.43 0.88
N VAL A 268 2.88 11.72 2.10
CA VAL A 268 4.06 12.56 2.34
C VAL A 268 5.33 11.89 1.80
N ILE A 269 5.49 10.59 1.99
CA ILE A 269 6.64 9.84 1.46
C ILE A 269 6.60 9.80 -0.05
N TYR A 270 5.44 9.58 -0.66
CA TYR A 270 5.30 9.55 -2.11
C TYR A 270 5.64 10.91 -2.73
N ASP A 271 5.21 12.01 -2.13
CA ASP A 271 5.59 13.34 -2.56
C ASP A 271 7.09 13.59 -2.44
N LYS A 272 7.69 13.23 -1.31
CA LYS A 272 9.15 13.34 -1.11
C LYS A 272 9.93 12.49 -2.11
N ALA A 273 9.50 11.26 -2.39
CA ALA A 273 10.14 10.38 -3.38
C ALA A 273 10.13 11.02 -4.77
N ALA A 274 8.99 11.59 -5.16
CA ALA A 274 8.84 12.29 -6.42
C ALA A 274 9.71 13.55 -6.52
N THR A 275 9.94 14.24 -5.39
CA THR A 275 10.71 15.49 -5.34
C THR A 275 12.23 15.25 -5.33
N ILE A 276 12.68 14.11 -4.79
CA ILE A 276 14.10 13.72 -4.76
C ILE A 276 14.63 13.37 -6.16
N ALA A 277 13.76 12.86 -7.02
CA ALA A 277 14.10 12.44 -8.36
C ALA A 277 13.83 13.55 -9.40
N PRO A 278 14.57 13.58 -10.53
CA PRO A 278 14.19 14.42 -11.64
C PRO A 278 12.83 13.98 -12.20
N PRO A 279 12.05 14.87 -12.86
CA PRO A 279 10.69 14.58 -13.32
C PRO A 279 10.58 13.29 -14.14
N ARG A 280 11.55 13.03 -15.01
CA ARG A 280 11.61 11.80 -15.84
C ARG A 280 11.70 10.52 -15.00
N SER A 281 12.40 10.55 -13.88
CA SER A 281 12.66 9.38 -13.01
C SER A 281 11.80 9.38 -11.74
N ALA A 282 10.82 10.29 -11.63
CA ALA A 282 9.96 10.38 -10.44
C ALA A 282 9.17 9.08 -10.21
N THR A 283 8.61 8.50 -11.27
CA THR A 283 7.90 7.20 -11.18
C THR A 283 8.84 6.06 -10.79
N LEU A 284 10.09 6.07 -11.24
CA LEU A 284 11.09 5.08 -10.82
C LEU A 284 11.41 5.22 -9.33
N ALA A 285 11.59 6.45 -8.81
CA ALA A 285 11.81 6.68 -7.39
C ALA A 285 10.61 6.21 -6.55
N LEU A 286 9.38 6.48 -7.00
CA LEU A 286 8.15 5.96 -6.39
C LEU A 286 8.13 4.43 -6.39
N SER A 287 8.54 3.79 -7.49
CA SER A 287 8.59 2.32 -7.58
C SER A 287 9.54 1.72 -6.56
N PHE A 288 10.69 2.32 -6.31
CA PHE A 288 11.61 1.85 -5.26
C PHE A 288 10.97 1.95 -3.87
N VAL A 289 10.33 3.07 -3.56
CA VAL A 289 9.65 3.26 -2.27
C VAL A 289 8.48 2.28 -2.11
N MET A 290 7.68 2.08 -3.14
CA MET A 290 6.56 1.13 -3.12
C MET A 290 7.02 -0.32 -3.03
N ALA A 291 8.13 -0.69 -3.69
CA ALA A 291 8.73 -2.00 -3.56
C ALA A 291 9.12 -2.30 -2.10
N MET A 292 9.61 -1.30 -1.35
CA MET A 292 9.93 -1.46 0.08
C MET A 292 8.68 -1.69 0.93
N ASN A 293 7.53 -1.11 0.56
CA ASN A 293 6.25 -1.40 1.22
C ASN A 293 5.88 -2.89 1.07
N TYR A 294 5.89 -3.41 -0.17
CA TYR A 294 5.59 -4.81 -0.42
C TYR A 294 6.63 -5.76 0.20
N LEU A 295 7.89 -5.35 0.23
CA LEU A 295 8.95 -6.09 0.93
C LEU A 295 8.65 -6.16 2.44
N ALA A 296 8.22 -5.06 3.07
CA ALA A 296 7.83 -5.04 4.48
C ALA A 296 6.66 -6.00 4.75
N VAL A 297 5.64 -6.00 3.88
CA VAL A 297 4.49 -6.92 3.96
C VAL A 297 4.95 -8.37 3.89
N MET A 298 5.83 -8.71 2.93
CA MET A 298 6.32 -10.06 2.72
C MET A 298 7.19 -10.56 3.88
N VAL A 299 8.05 -9.72 4.41
CA VAL A 299 9.08 -10.12 5.40
C VAL A 299 8.57 -10.03 6.83
N CYS A 300 7.51 -9.27 7.10
CA CYS A 300 6.99 -9.03 8.46
C CYS A 300 6.72 -10.31 9.24
N PRO A 301 5.99 -11.33 8.75
CA PRO A 301 5.76 -12.56 9.50
C PRO A 301 7.06 -13.29 9.86
N PHE A 302 7.99 -13.39 8.91
CA PHE A 302 9.27 -14.08 9.10
C PHE A 302 10.16 -13.41 10.14
N ILE A 303 10.23 -12.08 10.12
CA ILE A 303 11.01 -11.31 11.11
C ILE A 303 10.41 -11.49 12.50
N VAL A 304 9.09 -11.37 12.63
CA VAL A 304 8.43 -11.54 13.93
C VAL A 304 8.65 -12.96 14.47
N ASP A 305 8.53 -14.00 13.65
CA ASP A 305 8.76 -15.37 14.05
C ASP A 305 10.22 -15.62 14.44
N LEU A 306 11.18 -15.06 13.67
CA LEU A 306 12.59 -15.13 14.00
C LEU A 306 12.89 -14.54 15.38
N PHE A 307 12.37 -13.35 15.66
CA PHE A 307 12.58 -12.69 16.95
C PHE A 307 11.80 -13.36 18.09
N ARG A 308 10.61 -13.92 17.84
CA ARG A 308 9.93 -14.77 18.81
C ARG A 308 10.79 -15.97 19.21
N HIS A 309 11.42 -16.63 18.24
CA HIS A 309 12.36 -17.71 18.49
C HIS A 309 13.59 -17.25 19.27
N LEU A 310 14.21 -16.14 18.87
CA LEU A 310 15.41 -15.60 19.50
C LEU A 310 15.19 -15.20 20.97
N PHE A 311 14.05 -14.56 21.26
CA PHE A 311 13.68 -14.14 22.62
C PHE A 311 12.92 -15.22 23.41
N HIS A 312 12.77 -16.42 22.86
CA HIS A 312 12.03 -17.53 23.47
C HIS A 312 10.64 -17.14 24.00
N THR A 313 9.96 -16.20 23.33
CA THR A 313 8.67 -15.69 23.76
C THR A 313 7.53 -16.24 22.90
N ARG A 314 6.46 -16.70 23.57
CA ARG A 314 5.20 -17.11 22.90
C ARG A 314 4.09 -16.07 23.08
N SER A 315 4.41 -14.88 23.55
CA SER A 315 3.40 -13.85 23.82
C SER A 315 2.84 -13.28 22.51
N ASP A 316 1.52 -13.26 22.38
CA ASP A 316 0.83 -12.67 21.23
C ASP A 316 0.93 -11.12 21.20
N ARG A 317 1.35 -10.50 22.31
CA ARG A 317 1.64 -9.08 22.43
C ARG A 317 3.02 -8.68 21.92
N PHE A 318 3.93 -9.65 21.81
CA PHE A 318 5.31 -9.41 21.41
C PHE A 318 5.42 -8.59 20.12
N PRO A 319 4.66 -8.86 19.04
CA PRO A 319 4.72 -8.06 17.81
C PRO A 319 4.42 -6.59 18.03
N CYS A 320 3.46 -6.25 18.90
CA CYS A 320 3.10 -4.87 19.18
C CYS A 320 4.21 -4.11 19.90
N PHE A 321 4.79 -4.70 20.93
CA PHE A 321 5.89 -4.07 21.68
C PHE A 321 7.17 -3.99 20.86
N PHE A 322 7.50 -5.05 20.12
CA PHE A 322 8.67 -5.11 19.26
C PHE A 322 8.59 -4.02 18.18
N ASN A 323 7.45 -3.90 17.51
CA ASN A 323 7.25 -2.90 16.47
C ASN A 323 7.11 -1.47 17.00
N ALA A 324 6.68 -1.29 18.25
CA ALA A 324 6.68 0.02 18.90
C ALA A 324 8.08 0.50 19.32
N ALA A 325 9.00 -0.45 19.56
CA ALA A 325 10.39 -0.16 19.94
C ALA A 325 11.31 0.10 18.71
N LEU A 326 10.89 -0.29 17.52
CA LEU A 326 11.60 -0.15 16.24
C LEU A 326 11.40 1.24 15.64
#